data_3d7392c80fa98df451d7287df296d603
#
_entry.id   3d7392c80fa98df451d7287df296d603
#
_cell.length_a   1.000
_cell.length_b   1.000
_cell.length_c   1.000
_cell.angle_alpha   90.00
_cell.angle_beta   90.00
_cell.angle_gamma   90.00
#
_symmetry.space_group_name_H-M   'P 1'
#
loop_
_entity.id
_entity.type
_entity.pdbx_description
1 polymer ?
#
loop_
_entity_poly.entity_id
_entity_poly.type
_entity_poly.pdbx_seq_one_letter_code
_entity_poly.pdbx_strand_id
1 'polypeptide(L)'
;MTTLFIRRAISIRPIHPIQTGSFERGLRLLAAEAAATPTPSSGFSQPPTTNHFFRHWHCIGLSNSVIAGKPFVANIGDLPLVVWRNPANPNSISTTINICKHMGSKLDNAKITETGCLKCQYHGFEYTNTDTVGQTMEHEGKIFWAYNPYRSVPHNIPYYNDPEYKTSHLQFDMDASLIDSALNTMDIRHPEFVHSMGFGSNNPPQNIKQYTYKNTHTHTESLGLSFDYISNGVMRRLNDQTKITQNFHMYVYPTFSWSHVKFNEKSLIIGVNLLPLTKNRTRWFITIAHNYYKSDLGKRIMQGLATTILHQDYAQMRNQATESPLKQAILFDKVFKDEETVVRLRELFQKYQYPDIHMAAELYNAHKQTQDKSI
;
A
#
# COMPACT_ATOMS: atom_id res chain seq x y z
N MET A 1 38.39 29.63 50.99
CA MET A 1 36.98 29.73 50.48
C MET A 1 36.72 28.51 49.59
N THR A 2 36.09 27.53 50.21
CA THR A 2 35.93 26.19 49.63
C THR A 2 34.50 26.07 49.05
N THR A 3 34.36 25.97 47.74
CA THR A 3 33.08 25.88 47.07
C THR A 3 32.65 24.42 46.95
N LEU A 4 31.61 24.07 47.68
CA LEU A 4 30.99 22.73 47.71
C LEU A 4 30.15 22.52 46.44
N PHE A 5 30.51 21.58 45.57
CA PHE A 5 29.64 21.08 44.48
C PHE A 5 28.74 19.94 44.98
N ILE A 6 27.47 20.23 45.16
CA ILE A 6 26.46 19.21 45.45
C ILE A 6 26.07 18.52 44.13
N ARG A 7 26.54 17.27 43.95
CA ARG A 7 26.02 16.35 42.92
C ARG A 7 24.65 15.83 43.36
N ARG A 8 23.59 16.30 42.73
CA ARG A 8 22.28 15.64 42.82
C ARG A 8 22.31 14.36 41.95
N ALA A 9 22.30 13.21 42.60
CA ALA A 9 22.07 11.92 41.96
C ALA A 9 20.59 11.88 41.50
N ILE A 10 20.36 11.85 40.20
CA ILE A 10 19.05 11.58 39.61
C ILE A 10 18.83 10.09 39.72
N SER A 11 17.97 9.69 40.63
CA SER A 11 17.48 8.29 40.76
C SER A 11 16.58 7.99 39.54
N ILE A 12 17.11 7.23 38.60
CA ILE A 12 16.32 6.63 37.50
C ILE A 12 15.57 5.44 38.09
N ARG A 13 14.27 5.58 38.31
CA ARG A 13 13.41 4.42 38.61
C ARG A 13 13.39 3.48 37.41
N PRO A 14 13.44 2.14 37.62
CA PRO A 14 13.32 1.20 36.54
C PRO A 14 11.93 1.34 35.91
N ILE A 15 11.92 1.53 34.58
CA ILE A 15 10.72 1.56 33.78
C ILE A 15 10.13 0.14 33.80
N HIS A 16 8.92 -0.01 34.31
CA HIS A 16 8.18 -1.28 34.25
C HIS A 16 8.08 -1.74 32.77
N PRO A 17 8.18 -3.06 32.51
CA PRO A 17 8.02 -3.57 31.16
C PRO A 17 6.60 -3.24 30.68
N ILE A 18 6.52 -2.38 29.67
CA ILE A 18 5.27 -1.98 29.04
C ILE A 18 4.64 -3.24 28.42
N GLN A 19 3.37 -3.47 28.69
CA GLN A 19 2.60 -4.59 28.14
C GLN A 19 2.74 -4.64 26.61
N THR A 20 3.45 -5.62 26.11
CA THR A 20 3.73 -5.86 24.66
C THR A 20 2.51 -6.37 23.88
N GLY A 21 1.38 -6.61 24.56
CA GLY A 21 0.22 -7.35 24.05
C GLY A 21 -0.43 -6.81 22.76
N SER A 22 -0.41 -5.49 22.50
CA SER A 22 -1.02 -4.95 21.27
C SER A 22 -0.06 -5.02 20.07
N PHE A 23 1.22 -4.91 20.32
CA PHE A 23 2.28 -5.04 19.30
C PHE A 23 2.40 -6.49 18.84
N GLU A 24 2.40 -7.44 19.80
CA GLU A 24 2.32 -8.87 19.51
C GLU A 24 1.02 -9.27 18.80
N ARG A 25 -0.10 -8.58 19.04
CA ARG A 25 -1.34 -8.83 18.33
C ARG A 25 -1.25 -8.47 16.84
N GLY A 26 -0.60 -7.36 16.49
CA GLY A 26 -0.29 -7.00 15.10
C GLY A 26 0.61 -8.04 14.42
N LEU A 27 1.65 -8.50 15.12
CA LEU A 27 2.54 -9.57 14.67
C LEU A 27 1.79 -10.92 14.56
N ARG A 28 0.88 -11.24 15.50
CA ARG A 28 0.04 -12.46 15.47
C ARG A 28 -1.01 -12.41 14.36
N LEU A 29 -1.59 -11.26 14.04
CA LEU A 29 -2.49 -11.09 12.90
C LEU A 29 -1.77 -11.35 11.59
N LEU A 30 -0.53 -10.87 11.45
CA LEU A 30 0.32 -11.15 10.28
C LEU A 30 0.75 -12.62 10.21
N ALA A 31 1.08 -13.23 11.34
CA ALA A 31 1.39 -14.65 11.42
C ALA A 31 0.13 -15.50 11.13
N ALA A 32 -1.04 -15.08 11.57
CA ALA A 32 -2.32 -15.73 11.26
C ALA A 32 -2.72 -15.54 9.79
N GLU A 33 -2.49 -14.34 9.21
CA GLU A 33 -2.67 -14.11 7.77
C GLU A 33 -1.68 -14.93 6.91
N ALA A 34 -0.44 -15.09 7.39
CA ALA A 34 0.54 -15.96 6.74
C ALA A 34 0.17 -17.45 6.87
N ALA A 35 -0.57 -17.82 7.92
CA ALA A 35 -1.01 -19.19 8.21
C ALA A 35 -2.40 -19.53 7.64
N ALA A 36 -3.19 -18.56 7.18
CA ALA A 36 -4.46 -18.83 6.51
C ALA A 36 -4.20 -19.55 5.19
N THR A 37 -4.32 -20.88 5.22
CA THR A 37 -4.09 -21.78 4.10
C THR A 37 -5.18 -21.61 3.05
N PRO A 38 -4.84 -21.25 1.82
CA PRO A 38 -5.72 -21.54 0.68
C PRO A 38 -5.67 -23.03 0.38
N THR A 39 -6.78 -23.58 -0.06
CA THR A 39 -6.88 -24.95 -0.62
C THR A 39 -5.76 -25.20 -1.62
N PRO A 40 -5.05 -26.33 -1.58
CA PRO A 40 -3.90 -26.58 -2.41
C PRO A 40 -4.33 -26.76 -3.87
N SER A 41 -3.99 -25.80 -4.71
CA SER A 41 -3.87 -26.03 -6.14
C SER A 41 -2.46 -26.57 -6.39
N SER A 42 -2.41 -27.74 -6.99
CA SER A 42 -1.25 -28.55 -7.33
C SER A 42 -0.02 -27.77 -7.81
N GLY A 43 1.09 -28.07 -7.20
CA GLY A 43 2.49 -28.02 -7.64
C GLY A 43 2.91 -27.03 -8.72
N PHE A 44 3.56 -25.94 -8.33
CA PHE A 44 4.39 -25.17 -9.26
C PHE A 44 5.77 -24.90 -8.65
N SER A 45 6.78 -25.63 -9.14
CA SER A 45 8.21 -25.36 -8.95
C SER A 45 8.77 -24.61 -10.18
N GLN A 46 8.11 -23.56 -10.65
CA GLN A 46 8.66 -22.72 -11.72
C GLN A 46 9.00 -21.32 -11.19
N PRO A 47 10.09 -20.68 -11.69
CA PRO A 47 10.39 -19.29 -11.37
C PRO A 47 9.20 -18.40 -11.73
N PRO A 48 9.01 -17.26 -11.05
CA PRO A 48 7.89 -16.37 -11.29
C PRO A 48 7.88 -15.96 -12.76
N THR A 49 6.82 -16.36 -13.46
CA THR A 49 6.54 -15.91 -14.84
C THR A 49 6.25 -14.41 -14.83
N THR A 50 6.36 -13.76 -15.98
CA THR A 50 6.03 -12.35 -16.22
C THR A 50 4.68 -11.91 -15.63
N ASN A 51 3.77 -12.85 -15.41
CA ASN A 51 2.46 -12.62 -14.80
C ASN A 51 2.46 -12.56 -13.26
N HIS A 52 3.61 -12.75 -12.58
CA HIS A 52 3.66 -12.81 -11.12
C HIS A 52 3.13 -11.52 -10.47
N PHE A 53 3.48 -10.35 -10.99
CA PHE A 53 3.03 -9.06 -10.49
C PHE A 53 1.49 -8.97 -10.48
N PHE A 54 0.81 -9.28 -11.57
CA PHE A 54 -0.64 -9.18 -11.69
C PHE A 54 -1.42 -10.24 -10.88
N ARG A 55 -0.74 -11.24 -10.33
CA ARG A 55 -1.35 -12.21 -9.41
C ARG A 55 -1.46 -11.71 -7.97
N HIS A 56 -0.94 -10.54 -7.68
CA HIS A 56 -1.20 -9.82 -6.44
C HIS A 56 -2.40 -8.89 -6.60
N TRP A 57 -3.09 -8.60 -5.49
CA TRP A 57 -4.18 -7.65 -5.49
C TRP A 57 -3.68 -6.22 -5.62
N HIS A 58 -4.12 -5.51 -6.64
CA HIS A 58 -3.82 -4.10 -6.88
C HIS A 58 -5.04 -3.26 -6.55
N CYS A 59 -4.89 -2.27 -5.68
CA CYS A 59 -5.91 -1.26 -5.47
C CYS A 59 -6.00 -0.38 -6.72
N ILE A 60 -7.15 -0.39 -7.39
CA ILE A 60 -7.35 0.33 -8.65
C ILE A 60 -8.26 1.55 -8.51
N GLY A 61 -8.95 1.72 -7.37
CA GLY A 61 -9.82 2.86 -7.11
C GLY A 61 -10.38 2.84 -5.68
N LEU A 62 -10.92 3.98 -5.26
CA LEU A 62 -11.75 4.02 -4.06
C LEU A 62 -13.17 3.53 -4.40
N SER A 63 -13.84 2.88 -3.45
CA SER A 63 -15.20 2.34 -3.65
C SER A 63 -16.20 3.39 -4.14
N ASN A 64 -16.11 4.61 -3.61
CA ASN A 64 -17.00 5.72 -4.00
C ASN A 64 -16.71 6.30 -5.39
N SER A 65 -15.59 5.95 -6.01
CA SER A 65 -15.24 6.36 -7.38
C SER A 65 -15.91 5.48 -8.44
N VAL A 66 -16.34 4.26 -8.07
CA VAL A 66 -16.99 3.31 -8.99
C VAL A 66 -18.50 3.42 -8.81
N ILE A 67 -19.11 4.38 -9.50
CA ILE A 67 -20.53 4.71 -9.41
C ILE A 67 -21.32 3.78 -10.31
N ALA A 68 -22.46 3.25 -9.81
CA ALA A 68 -23.36 2.45 -10.62
C ALA A 68 -23.84 3.23 -11.86
N GLY A 69 -23.92 2.55 -13.00
CA GLY A 69 -24.35 3.15 -14.27
C GLY A 69 -23.26 3.97 -15.01
N LYS A 70 -22.03 4.05 -14.49
CA LYS A 70 -20.91 4.72 -15.16
C LYS A 70 -19.66 3.83 -15.20
N PRO A 71 -19.00 3.69 -16.36
CA PRO A 71 -17.69 3.05 -16.43
C PRO A 71 -16.64 3.86 -15.63
N PHE A 72 -15.75 3.15 -14.96
CA PHE A 72 -14.61 3.71 -14.29
C PHE A 72 -13.33 3.15 -14.93
N VAL A 73 -12.36 4.00 -15.24
CA VAL A 73 -11.12 3.60 -15.90
C VAL A 73 -9.99 3.59 -14.88
N ALA A 74 -9.22 2.51 -14.86
CA ALA A 74 -7.99 2.38 -14.10
C ALA A 74 -6.88 1.82 -15.00
N ASN A 75 -5.63 2.23 -14.74
CA ASN A 75 -4.48 1.67 -15.43
C ASN A 75 -3.53 1.06 -14.40
N ILE A 76 -2.98 -0.10 -14.70
CA ILE A 76 -1.88 -0.70 -13.96
C ILE A 76 -0.68 -0.72 -14.93
N GLY A 77 0.13 0.33 -14.89
CA GLY A 77 1.12 0.55 -15.93
C GLY A 77 0.47 0.72 -17.30
N ASP A 78 0.83 -0.14 -18.25
CA ASP A 78 0.28 -0.20 -19.62
C ASP A 78 -1.01 -1.02 -19.76
N LEU A 79 -1.47 -1.68 -18.68
CA LEU A 79 -2.72 -2.43 -18.67
C LEU A 79 -3.92 -1.51 -18.42
N PRO A 80 -4.68 -1.15 -19.47
CA PRO A 80 -5.87 -0.32 -19.33
C PRO A 80 -7.06 -1.18 -18.91
N LEU A 81 -7.70 -0.85 -17.81
CA LEU A 81 -8.88 -1.55 -17.28
C LEU A 81 -10.11 -0.64 -17.33
N VAL A 82 -11.25 -1.21 -17.62
CA VAL A 82 -12.56 -0.59 -17.38
C VAL A 82 -13.33 -1.41 -16.35
N VAL A 83 -13.80 -0.72 -15.33
CA VAL A 83 -14.53 -1.27 -14.18
C VAL A 83 -15.95 -0.74 -14.23
N TRP A 84 -16.93 -1.60 -13.97
CA TRP A 84 -18.31 -1.14 -13.86
C TRP A 84 -19.06 -1.86 -12.75
N ARG A 85 -20.01 -1.17 -12.18
CA ARG A 85 -20.89 -1.69 -11.13
C ARG A 85 -22.28 -1.90 -11.73
N ASN A 86 -22.84 -3.09 -11.51
CA ASN A 86 -24.18 -3.41 -11.98
C ASN A 86 -25.24 -2.55 -11.25
N PRO A 87 -26.07 -1.77 -11.96
CA PRO A 87 -27.09 -0.93 -11.32
C PRO A 87 -28.14 -1.74 -10.54
N ALA A 88 -28.52 -2.94 -11.03
CA ALA A 88 -29.48 -3.81 -10.37
C ALA A 88 -28.89 -4.57 -9.16
N ASN A 89 -27.58 -4.74 -9.11
CA ASN A 89 -26.85 -5.35 -8.00
C ASN A 89 -25.57 -4.58 -7.70
N PRO A 90 -25.63 -3.51 -6.89
CA PRO A 90 -24.47 -2.66 -6.61
C PRO A 90 -23.26 -3.36 -5.97
N ASN A 91 -23.45 -4.55 -5.41
CA ASN A 91 -22.37 -5.36 -4.89
C ASN A 91 -21.61 -6.14 -5.97
N SER A 92 -22.17 -6.22 -7.18
CA SER A 92 -21.52 -6.86 -8.32
C SER A 92 -20.69 -5.85 -9.09
N ILE A 93 -19.37 -6.08 -9.08
CA ILE A 93 -18.37 -5.26 -9.78
C ILE A 93 -17.66 -6.15 -10.78
N SER A 94 -17.54 -5.66 -12.00
CA SER A 94 -16.89 -6.36 -13.09
C SER A 94 -15.78 -5.51 -13.70
N THR A 95 -14.77 -6.17 -14.24
CA THR A 95 -13.62 -5.51 -14.88
C THR A 95 -13.22 -6.25 -16.15
N THR A 96 -12.96 -5.51 -17.21
CA THR A 96 -12.36 -6.03 -18.43
C THR A 96 -11.29 -5.06 -18.96
N ILE A 97 -10.57 -5.44 -20.01
CA ILE A 97 -9.60 -4.56 -20.66
C ILE A 97 -10.35 -3.42 -21.34
N ASN A 98 -9.88 -2.19 -21.20
CA ASN A 98 -10.50 -0.98 -21.81
C ASN A 98 -10.24 -0.89 -23.33
N ILE A 99 -10.42 -2.01 -24.03
CA ILE A 99 -10.28 -2.16 -25.47
C ILE A 99 -11.37 -3.12 -25.95
N CYS A 100 -12.27 -2.63 -26.78
CA CYS A 100 -13.34 -3.47 -27.32
C CYS A 100 -12.79 -4.56 -28.25
N LYS A 101 -13.13 -5.82 -27.94
CA LYS A 101 -12.66 -6.98 -28.72
C LYS A 101 -13.19 -7.03 -30.16
N HIS A 102 -14.18 -6.22 -30.50
CA HIS A 102 -14.70 -6.14 -31.84
C HIS A 102 -13.75 -5.39 -32.79
N MET A 103 -13.48 -4.09 -32.51
CA MET A 103 -12.62 -3.24 -33.35
C MET A 103 -11.72 -2.28 -32.56
N GLY A 104 -11.37 -2.62 -31.32
CA GLY A 104 -10.40 -1.87 -30.53
C GLY A 104 -10.86 -0.53 -29.96
N SER A 105 -12.16 -0.21 -30.04
CA SER A 105 -12.71 1.01 -29.44
C SER A 105 -12.50 1.01 -27.92
N LYS A 106 -12.16 2.17 -27.33
CA LYS A 106 -12.15 2.30 -25.87
C LYS A 106 -13.53 2.13 -25.28
N LEU A 107 -13.61 1.54 -24.10
CA LEU A 107 -14.85 1.27 -23.37
C LEU A 107 -15.14 2.28 -22.26
N ASP A 108 -14.30 3.31 -22.12
CA ASP A 108 -14.47 4.40 -21.14
C ASP A 108 -15.78 5.19 -21.33
N ASN A 109 -16.29 5.25 -22.55
CA ASN A 109 -17.58 5.86 -22.91
C ASN A 109 -18.71 4.84 -23.10
N ALA A 110 -18.50 3.57 -22.75
CA ALA A 110 -19.51 2.53 -22.87
C ALA A 110 -20.73 2.82 -21.97
N LYS A 111 -21.90 2.34 -22.36
CA LYS A 111 -23.11 2.43 -21.54
C LYS A 111 -23.24 1.17 -20.68
N ILE A 112 -23.68 1.34 -19.43
CA ILE A 112 -24.10 0.23 -18.61
C ILE A 112 -25.60 0.03 -18.78
N THR A 113 -26.00 -1.15 -19.22
CA THR A 113 -27.42 -1.49 -19.43
C THR A 113 -28.13 -1.72 -18.10
N GLU A 114 -29.48 -1.74 -18.12
CA GLU A 114 -30.27 -2.08 -16.94
C GLU A 114 -29.99 -3.50 -16.41
N THR A 115 -29.60 -4.41 -17.31
CA THR A 115 -29.20 -5.78 -16.97
C THR A 115 -27.78 -5.87 -16.40
N GLY A 116 -27.03 -4.76 -16.36
CA GLY A 116 -25.67 -4.67 -15.83
C GLY A 116 -24.57 -5.02 -16.82
N CYS A 117 -24.87 -5.12 -18.12
CA CYS A 117 -23.87 -5.32 -19.16
C CYS A 117 -23.18 -4.00 -19.53
N LEU A 118 -21.87 -4.05 -19.84
CA LEU A 118 -21.13 -2.92 -20.40
C LEU A 118 -21.26 -2.97 -21.94
N LYS A 119 -21.94 -1.98 -22.54
CA LYS A 119 -22.24 -1.93 -23.98
C LYS A 119 -21.35 -0.91 -24.69
N CYS A 120 -20.50 -1.39 -25.59
CA CYS A 120 -19.65 -0.56 -26.43
C CYS A 120 -20.49 0.38 -27.30
N GLN A 121 -20.15 1.68 -27.33
CA GLN A 121 -20.92 2.66 -28.08
C GLN A 121 -20.69 2.60 -29.61
N TYR A 122 -19.61 1.95 -30.03
CA TYR A 122 -19.28 1.94 -31.46
C TYR A 122 -20.20 1.02 -32.26
N HIS A 123 -20.34 -0.26 -31.84
CA HIS A 123 -21.19 -1.23 -32.56
C HIS A 123 -22.10 -2.04 -31.63
N GLY A 124 -22.29 -1.61 -30.38
CA GLY A 124 -23.20 -2.25 -29.45
C GLY A 124 -22.75 -3.59 -28.89
N PHE A 125 -21.48 -3.96 -29.04
CA PHE A 125 -20.95 -5.19 -28.43
C PHE A 125 -21.12 -5.13 -26.90
N GLU A 126 -21.69 -6.17 -26.31
CA GLU A 126 -21.99 -6.22 -24.88
C GLU A 126 -21.01 -7.14 -24.14
N TYR A 127 -20.56 -6.68 -22.98
CA TYR A 127 -19.74 -7.40 -22.03
C TYR A 127 -20.58 -7.73 -20.80
N THR A 128 -20.66 -8.99 -20.47
CA THR A 128 -21.34 -9.49 -19.28
C THR A 128 -20.36 -9.65 -18.13
N ASN A 129 -20.84 -10.09 -16.98
CA ASN A 129 -19.98 -10.48 -15.86
C ASN A 129 -19.13 -11.72 -16.13
N THR A 130 -19.37 -12.46 -17.22
CA THR A 130 -18.54 -13.59 -17.66
C THR A 130 -17.43 -13.18 -18.63
N ASP A 131 -17.52 -11.98 -19.23
CA ASP A 131 -16.48 -11.40 -20.10
C ASP A 131 -15.40 -10.63 -19.32
N THR A 132 -15.27 -10.90 -18.03
CA THR A 132 -14.29 -10.24 -17.15
C THR A 132 -12.89 -10.77 -17.36
N VAL A 133 -11.92 -9.89 -17.18
CA VAL A 133 -10.49 -10.25 -17.13
C VAL A 133 -9.99 -10.10 -15.70
N GLY A 134 -9.54 -11.21 -15.12
CA GLY A 134 -9.14 -11.28 -13.71
C GLY A 134 -10.31 -11.27 -12.74
N GLN A 135 -10.01 -11.04 -11.49
CA GLN A 135 -10.98 -10.95 -10.40
C GLN A 135 -11.01 -9.53 -9.85
N THR A 136 -12.21 -9.06 -9.51
CA THR A 136 -12.42 -7.74 -8.93
C THR A 136 -13.14 -7.88 -7.60
N MET A 137 -12.69 -7.15 -6.60
CA MET A 137 -13.25 -7.20 -5.25
C MET A 137 -13.31 -5.81 -4.64
N GLU A 138 -14.40 -5.52 -3.94
CA GLU A 138 -14.49 -4.38 -3.03
C GLU A 138 -14.04 -4.84 -1.64
N HIS A 139 -13.03 -4.17 -1.09
CA HIS A 139 -12.46 -4.52 0.20
C HIS A 139 -11.99 -3.26 0.93
N GLU A 140 -12.40 -3.09 2.17
CA GLU A 140 -12.00 -1.96 3.02
C GLU A 140 -12.11 -0.60 2.30
N GLY A 141 -13.28 -0.33 1.67
CA GLY A 141 -13.58 0.94 1.01
C GLY A 141 -12.79 1.21 -0.27
N LYS A 142 -12.18 0.20 -0.85
CA LYS A 142 -11.36 0.25 -2.06
C LYS A 142 -11.76 -0.86 -3.03
N ILE A 143 -11.49 -0.63 -4.31
CA ILE A 143 -11.66 -1.62 -5.38
C ILE A 143 -10.29 -2.22 -5.71
N PHE A 144 -10.22 -3.52 -5.67
CA PHE A 144 -9.03 -4.29 -5.99
C PHE A 144 -9.25 -5.16 -7.22
N TRP A 145 -8.19 -5.34 -7.97
CA TRP A 145 -8.13 -6.24 -9.11
C TRP A 145 -6.87 -7.11 -9.07
N ALA A 146 -7.01 -8.37 -9.50
CA ALA A 146 -5.89 -9.29 -9.69
C ALA A 146 -6.18 -10.31 -10.79
N TYR A 147 -5.15 -10.79 -11.45
CA TYR A 147 -5.25 -11.88 -12.43
C TYR A 147 -4.82 -13.21 -11.82
N ASN A 148 -5.74 -14.16 -11.66
CA ASN A 148 -5.48 -15.43 -10.97
C ASN A 148 -4.74 -15.27 -9.65
N PRO A 149 -5.35 -14.60 -8.66
CA PRO A 149 -4.67 -14.15 -7.46
C PRO A 149 -4.12 -15.30 -6.62
N TYR A 150 -2.95 -15.07 -6.01
CA TYR A 150 -2.37 -15.99 -5.04
C TYR A 150 -3.17 -16.07 -3.73
N ARG A 151 -3.92 -15.05 -3.40
CA ARG A 151 -4.75 -14.95 -2.20
C ARG A 151 -6.20 -14.71 -2.58
N SER A 152 -7.12 -15.29 -1.83
CA SER A 152 -8.57 -15.11 -2.05
C SER A 152 -9.05 -13.67 -1.81
N VAL A 153 -8.34 -12.93 -0.95
CA VAL A 153 -8.68 -11.54 -0.58
C VAL A 153 -7.42 -10.67 -0.53
N PRO A 154 -7.54 -9.33 -0.72
CA PRO A 154 -6.46 -8.38 -0.49
C PRO A 154 -5.94 -8.43 0.95
N HIS A 155 -4.78 -7.82 1.20
CA HIS A 155 -4.26 -7.65 2.55
C HIS A 155 -5.13 -6.67 3.36
N ASN A 156 -5.39 -7.04 4.61
CA ASN A 156 -6.15 -6.20 5.53
C ASN A 156 -5.29 -5.08 6.11
N ILE A 157 -5.93 -3.94 6.38
CA ILE A 157 -5.34 -2.87 7.17
C ILE A 157 -5.66 -3.14 8.64
N PRO A 158 -4.65 -3.19 9.52
CA PRO A 158 -4.89 -3.42 10.94
C PRO A 158 -5.91 -2.42 11.51
N TYR A 159 -6.83 -2.90 12.32
CA TYR A 159 -7.89 -2.10 12.99
C TYR A 159 -8.87 -1.38 12.06
N TYR A 160 -8.94 -1.72 10.77
CA TYR A 160 -9.86 -1.08 9.83
C TYR A 160 -11.33 -1.20 10.26
N ASN A 161 -11.73 -2.38 10.69
CA ASN A 161 -13.10 -2.68 11.15
C ASN A 161 -13.26 -2.58 12.67
N ASP A 162 -12.27 -2.07 13.39
CA ASP A 162 -12.35 -1.90 14.85
C ASP A 162 -13.21 -0.65 15.14
N PRO A 163 -14.33 -0.78 15.92
CA PRO A 163 -15.22 0.34 16.24
C PRO A 163 -14.53 1.44 17.06
N GLU A 164 -13.41 1.12 17.71
CA GLU A 164 -12.62 2.10 18.43
C GLU A 164 -11.82 3.03 17.50
N TYR A 165 -11.71 2.69 16.20
CA TYR A 165 -10.98 3.49 15.23
C TYR A 165 -11.92 4.23 14.28
N LYS A 166 -11.56 5.46 13.95
CA LYS A 166 -12.18 6.24 12.87
C LYS A 166 -11.31 6.12 11.63
N THR A 167 -11.91 5.64 10.53
CA THR A 167 -11.18 5.37 9.29
C THR A 167 -11.52 6.39 8.20
N SER A 168 -10.54 6.74 7.39
CA SER A 168 -10.71 7.59 6.21
C SER A 168 -9.74 7.20 5.08
N HIS A 169 -10.10 7.57 3.85
CA HIS A 169 -9.30 7.31 2.65
C HIS A 169 -8.90 8.61 1.97
N LEU A 170 -7.72 8.61 1.37
CA LEU A 170 -7.20 9.64 0.49
C LEU A 170 -6.63 8.97 -0.76
N GLN A 171 -6.60 9.73 -1.85
CA GLN A 171 -5.90 9.35 -3.09
C GLN A 171 -4.96 10.48 -3.45
N PHE A 172 -3.72 10.13 -3.83
CA PHE A 172 -2.70 11.10 -4.20
C PHE A 172 -1.82 10.54 -5.32
N ASP A 173 -1.51 11.34 -6.33
CA ASP A 173 -0.61 10.96 -7.42
C ASP A 173 0.78 11.51 -7.16
N MET A 174 1.77 10.60 -7.08
CA MET A 174 3.18 10.91 -6.93
C MET A 174 3.89 10.86 -8.28
N ASP A 175 4.68 11.87 -8.62
CA ASP A 175 5.59 11.84 -9.77
C ASP A 175 6.88 11.09 -9.38
N ALA A 176 6.72 9.81 -9.09
CA ALA A 176 7.77 8.89 -8.67
C ALA A 176 7.46 7.47 -9.16
N SER A 177 8.50 6.68 -9.36
CA SER A 177 8.35 5.26 -9.71
C SER A 177 7.71 4.47 -8.57
N LEU A 178 7.20 3.25 -8.88
CA LEU A 178 6.70 2.36 -7.83
C LEU A 178 7.80 2.02 -6.81
N ILE A 179 9.02 1.80 -7.26
CA ILE A 179 10.16 1.49 -6.38
C ILE A 179 10.45 2.67 -5.46
N ASP A 180 10.56 3.90 -5.99
CA ASP A 180 10.80 5.08 -5.16
C ASP A 180 9.66 5.31 -4.16
N SER A 181 8.41 5.08 -4.59
CA SER A 181 7.23 5.15 -3.72
C SER A 181 7.30 4.12 -2.60
N ALA A 182 7.68 2.88 -2.91
CA ALA A 182 7.83 1.82 -1.93
C ALA A 182 8.97 2.12 -0.94
N LEU A 183 10.10 2.63 -1.45
CA LEU A 183 11.24 3.03 -0.62
C LEU A 183 10.87 4.14 0.35
N ASN A 184 10.14 5.17 -0.11
CA ASN A 184 9.68 6.25 0.76
C ASN A 184 8.81 5.74 1.92
N THR A 185 7.90 4.77 1.67
CA THR A 185 7.06 4.20 2.73
C THR A 185 7.83 3.43 3.81
N MET A 186 9.05 2.98 3.50
CA MET A 186 9.91 2.19 4.41
C MET A 186 11.12 2.96 4.93
N ASP A 187 11.38 4.16 4.42
CA ASP A 187 12.42 5.03 4.93
C ASP A 187 12.00 5.63 6.28
N ILE A 188 12.72 5.26 7.32
CA ILE A 188 12.44 5.71 8.70
C ILE A 188 13.21 6.96 9.07
N ARG A 189 14.11 7.47 8.21
CA ARG A 189 14.94 8.64 8.50
C ARG A 189 14.40 9.94 7.90
N HIS A 190 13.76 9.88 6.73
CA HIS A 190 13.26 11.10 6.09
C HIS A 190 12.29 11.93 6.96
N PRO A 191 11.48 11.34 7.89
CA PRO A 191 10.54 12.14 8.67
C PRO A 191 11.20 13.22 9.54
N GLU A 192 12.43 13.02 10.01
CA GLU A 192 13.14 14.05 10.78
C GLU A 192 13.57 15.27 9.93
N PHE A 193 13.70 15.10 8.62
CA PHE A 193 14.09 16.14 7.68
C PHE A 193 12.89 16.72 6.93
N VAL A 194 12.07 15.85 6.35
CA VAL A 194 10.95 16.21 5.48
C VAL A 194 9.72 16.62 6.29
N HIS A 195 9.46 15.90 7.39
CA HIS A 195 8.29 16.10 8.26
C HIS A 195 8.66 16.64 9.65
N SER A 196 9.74 17.41 9.73
CA SER A 196 10.28 17.91 11.00
C SER A 196 9.28 18.69 11.85
N MET A 197 8.33 19.40 11.24
CA MET A 197 7.26 20.08 11.95
C MET A 197 6.32 19.09 12.69
N GLY A 198 6.10 17.91 12.12
CA GLY A 198 5.28 16.85 12.72
C GLY A 198 6.04 16.01 13.75
N PHE A 199 7.18 15.49 13.36
CA PHE A 199 7.97 14.52 14.13
C PHE A 199 9.11 15.15 14.94
N GLY A 200 9.56 16.33 14.58
CA GLY A 200 10.72 17.03 15.16
C GLY A 200 11.98 16.83 14.32
N SER A 201 12.92 17.78 14.44
CA SER A 201 14.23 17.72 13.81
C SER A 201 15.29 17.14 14.75
N ASN A 202 16.40 16.65 14.21
CA ASN A 202 17.50 16.02 14.95
C ASN A 202 17.02 14.87 15.86
N ASN A 203 16.18 14.02 15.32
CA ASN A 203 15.52 12.97 16.06
C ASN A 203 15.62 11.63 15.31
N PRO A 204 16.82 11.05 15.22
CA PRO A 204 17.00 9.79 14.51
C PRO A 204 16.22 8.66 15.18
N PRO A 205 15.71 7.68 14.40
CA PRO A 205 15.05 6.51 14.94
C PRO A 205 15.99 5.71 15.83
N GLN A 206 15.45 5.15 16.91
CA GLN A 206 16.18 4.37 17.91
C GLN A 206 15.59 2.96 18.02
N ASN A 207 16.32 2.02 18.63
CA ASN A 207 15.87 0.66 18.90
C ASN A 207 15.38 -0.08 17.65
N ILE A 208 16.02 0.15 16.49
CA ILE A 208 15.59 -0.39 15.21
C ILE A 208 15.73 -1.91 15.20
N LYS A 209 14.64 -2.61 14.86
CA LYS A 209 14.62 -4.06 14.61
C LYS A 209 14.00 -4.32 13.24
N GLN A 210 14.58 -5.27 12.52
CA GLN A 210 14.14 -5.64 11.18
C GLN A 210 13.57 -7.05 11.18
N TYR A 211 12.56 -7.25 10.32
CA TYR A 211 11.85 -8.51 10.18
C TYR A 211 11.70 -8.84 8.69
N THR A 212 11.86 -10.10 8.36
CA THR A 212 11.58 -10.60 7.01
C THR A 212 10.61 -11.75 7.13
N TYR A 213 9.51 -11.70 6.38
CA TYR A 213 8.52 -12.74 6.31
C TYR A 213 8.47 -13.28 4.89
N LYS A 214 8.50 -14.60 4.75
CA LYS A 214 8.39 -15.28 3.45
C LYS A 214 7.18 -16.19 3.48
N ASN A 215 6.29 -16.00 2.52
CA ASN A 215 5.19 -16.91 2.28
C ASN A 215 5.47 -17.70 1.01
N THR A 216 5.78 -18.97 1.17
CA THR A 216 6.14 -19.87 0.05
C THR A 216 4.95 -20.19 -0.86
N HIS A 217 3.71 -20.14 -0.35
CA HIS A 217 2.51 -20.43 -1.13
C HIS A 217 2.08 -19.26 -2.02
N THR A 218 2.25 -18.03 -1.51
CA THR A 218 1.90 -16.81 -2.26
C THR A 218 3.09 -16.19 -2.96
N HIS A 219 4.28 -16.80 -2.84
CA HIS A 219 5.54 -16.26 -3.35
C HIS A 219 5.79 -14.79 -2.93
N THR A 220 5.22 -14.38 -1.79
CA THR A 220 5.37 -13.02 -1.27
C THR A 220 6.45 -12.96 -0.21
N GLU A 221 7.25 -11.92 -0.29
CA GLU A 221 8.15 -11.52 0.78
C GLU A 221 7.64 -10.19 1.35
N SER A 222 7.71 -10.07 2.68
CA SER A 222 7.34 -8.85 3.38
C SER A 222 8.50 -8.43 4.26
N LEU A 223 8.73 -7.13 4.32
CA LEU A 223 9.78 -6.51 5.13
C LEU A 223 9.14 -5.69 6.23
N GLY A 224 9.58 -5.88 7.46
CA GLY A 224 9.08 -5.15 8.62
C GLY A 224 10.19 -4.40 9.36
N LEU A 225 9.82 -3.29 9.96
CA LEU A 225 10.67 -2.47 10.83
C LEU A 225 9.91 -2.12 12.10
N SER A 226 10.56 -2.25 13.26
CA SER A 226 10.10 -1.60 14.47
C SER A 226 11.17 -0.65 14.99
N PHE A 227 10.76 0.51 15.46
CA PHE A 227 11.67 1.55 15.95
C PHE A 227 10.93 2.57 16.84
N ASP A 228 11.69 3.33 17.59
CA ASP A 228 11.18 4.38 18.45
C ASP A 228 11.62 5.75 17.94
N TYR A 229 10.70 6.75 18.07
CA TYR A 229 11.01 8.17 17.92
C TYR A 229 10.80 8.91 19.23
N ILE A 230 11.65 9.90 19.49
CA ILE A 230 11.39 10.89 20.55
C ILE A 230 10.63 12.05 19.95
N SER A 231 9.33 12.19 20.25
CA SER A 231 8.47 13.22 19.68
C SER A 231 8.85 14.62 20.12
N ASN A 232 9.44 15.41 19.24
CA ASN A 232 9.81 16.82 19.47
C ASN A 232 8.88 17.81 18.76
N GLY A 233 8.15 17.39 17.71
CA GLY A 233 7.25 18.21 16.91
C GLY A 233 5.82 18.28 17.46
N VAL A 234 4.86 18.57 16.58
CA VAL A 234 3.42 18.67 16.92
C VAL A 234 2.90 17.36 17.55
N MET A 235 3.42 16.20 17.13
CA MET A 235 3.06 14.90 17.69
C MET A 235 3.37 14.79 19.19
N ARG A 236 4.29 15.60 19.73
CA ARG A 236 4.55 15.69 21.17
C ARG A 236 3.29 16.06 21.97
N ARG A 237 2.40 16.88 21.41
CA ARG A 237 1.15 17.29 22.06
C ARG A 237 0.15 16.14 22.22
N LEU A 238 0.33 15.07 21.42
CA LEU A 238 -0.49 13.87 21.50
C LEU A 238 0.09 12.84 22.49
N ASN A 239 1.35 13.04 22.91
CA ASN A 239 2.09 12.10 23.75
C ASN A 239 2.48 12.77 25.08
N ASP A 240 1.59 12.76 26.07
CA ASP A 240 1.67 13.58 27.28
C ASP A 240 2.77 13.16 28.28
N GLN A 241 3.27 11.93 28.27
CA GLN A 241 4.15 11.43 29.33
C GLN A 241 5.53 10.95 28.91
N THR A 242 5.64 10.12 27.88
CA THR A 242 6.91 9.43 27.57
C THR A 242 7.77 10.11 26.52
N LYS A 243 7.21 10.99 25.72
CA LYS A 243 7.84 11.59 24.52
C LYS A 243 8.32 10.55 23.49
N ILE A 244 8.10 9.27 23.70
CA ILE A 244 8.54 8.19 22.82
C ILE A 244 7.31 7.69 22.06
N THR A 245 7.40 7.66 20.73
CA THR A 245 6.45 6.97 19.86
C THR A 245 7.05 5.65 19.43
N GLN A 246 6.30 4.56 19.61
CA GLN A 246 6.65 3.26 19.10
C GLN A 246 6.08 3.12 17.69
N ASN A 247 6.92 2.70 16.75
CA ASN A 247 6.54 2.60 15.34
C ASN A 247 6.79 1.19 14.84
N PHE A 248 5.89 0.76 13.97
CA PHE A 248 6.06 -0.46 13.19
C PHE A 248 5.67 -0.18 11.76
N HIS A 249 6.55 -0.48 10.81
CA HIS A 249 6.29 -0.37 9.38
C HIS A 249 6.39 -1.76 8.76
N MET A 250 5.51 -2.04 7.81
CA MET A 250 5.49 -3.27 7.04
C MET A 250 5.32 -2.93 5.56
N TYR A 251 6.13 -3.53 4.73
CA TYR A 251 5.94 -3.56 3.29
C TYR A 251 5.65 -4.98 2.84
N VAL A 252 4.59 -5.15 2.09
CA VAL A 252 4.18 -6.41 1.46
C VAL A 252 4.31 -6.25 -0.05
N TYR A 253 5.26 -6.96 -0.63
CA TYR A 253 5.46 -6.92 -2.08
C TYR A 253 4.17 -7.34 -2.82
N PRO A 254 3.80 -6.71 -3.93
CA PRO A 254 4.53 -5.65 -4.63
C PRO A 254 4.06 -4.22 -4.31
N THR A 255 2.89 -3.99 -3.72
CA THR A 255 2.23 -2.68 -3.76
C THR A 255 1.54 -2.25 -2.47
N PHE A 256 1.75 -2.98 -1.38
CA PHE A 256 1.07 -2.66 -0.13
C PHE A 256 2.06 -2.38 1.00
N SER A 257 1.84 -1.29 1.72
CA SER A 257 2.53 -1.03 2.98
C SER A 257 1.55 -0.55 4.04
N TRP A 258 1.93 -0.71 5.30
CA TRP A 258 1.22 -0.09 6.39
C TRP A 258 2.17 0.26 7.53
N SER A 259 1.81 1.28 8.28
CA SER A 259 2.55 1.77 9.42
C SER A 259 1.63 1.88 10.63
N HIS A 260 2.11 1.48 11.78
CA HIS A 260 1.47 1.66 13.07
C HIS A 260 2.31 2.58 13.93
N VAL A 261 1.78 3.74 14.28
CA VAL A 261 2.39 4.71 15.17
C VAL A 261 1.62 4.69 16.49
N LYS A 262 2.28 4.27 17.57
CA LYS A 262 1.68 4.18 18.90
C LYS A 262 2.31 5.19 19.85
N PHE A 263 1.47 5.96 20.52
CA PHE A 263 1.85 6.91 21.55
C PHE A 263 0.90 6.78 22.76
N ASN A 264 1.36 6.14 23.81
CA ASN A 264 0.54 5.72 24.95
C ASN A 264 -0.66 4.87 24.47
N GLU A 265 -1.88 5.24 24.88
CA GLU A 265 -3.12 4.57 24.47
C GLU A 265 -3.64 5.05 23.09
N LYS A 266 -3.01 6.08 22.51
CA LYS A 266 -3.38 6.58 21.19
C LYS A 266 -2.63 5.83 20.10
N SER A 267 -3.30 5.62 18.99
CA SER A 267 -2.79 4.82 17.89
C SER A 267 -3.21 5.39 16.55
N LEU A 268 -2.29 5.41 15.61
CA LEU A 268 -2.48 5.81 14.22
C LEU A 268 -1.99 4.69 13.30
N ILE A 269 -2.85 4.24 12.41
CA ILE A 269 -2.50 3.31 11.32
C ILE A 269 -2.55 4.07 10.02
N ILE A 270 -1.54 3.86 9.18
CA ILE A 270 -1.48 4.39 7.82
C ILE A 270 -1.26 3.21 6.89
N GLY A 271 -2.26 2.85 6.11
CA GLY A 271 -2.15 1.84 5.05
C GLY A 271 -1.97 2.53 3.70
N VAL A 272 -1.05 2.07 2.88
CA VAL A 272 -0.79 2.62 1.55
C VAL A 272 -0.81 1.50 0.52
N ASN A 273 -1.71 1.61 -0.46
CA ASN A 273 -1.68 0.78 -1.65
C ASN A 273 -1.11 1.61 -2.81
N LEU A 274 -0.06 1.12 -3.42
CA LEU A 274 0.66 1.77 -4.51
C LEU A 274 0.19 1.22 -5.85
N LEU A 275 -0.26 2.09 -6.75
CA LEU A 275 -0.67 1.72 -8.10
C LEU A 275 0.25 2.40 -9.12
N PRO A 276 1.13 1.66 -9.81
CA PRO A 276 1.92 2.24 -10.87
C PRO A 276 1.01 2.68 -12.02
N LEU A 277 1.04 3.96 -12.38
CA LEU A 277 0.32 4.49 -13.52
C LEU A 277 1.21 4.52 -14.77
N THR A 278 2.47 4.88 -14.57
CA THR A 278 3.53 4.87 -15.58
C THR A 278 4.86 4.51 -14.91
N LYS A 279 5.92 4.38 -15.66
CA LYS A 279 7.27 4.15 -15.13
C LYS A 279 7.68 5.16 -14.05
N ASN A 280 7.24 6.41 -14.14
CA ASN A 280 7.64 7.52 -13.26
C ASN A 280 6.46 8.17 -12.52
N ARG A 281 5.32 7.50 -12.46
CA ARG A 281 4.14 8.02 -11.75
C ARG A 281 3.40 6.89 -11.06
N THR A 282 3.17 7.06 -9.76
CA THR A 282 2.48 6.10 -8.90
C THR A 282 1.32 6.76 -8.17
N ARG A 283 0.15 6.15 -8.20
CA ARG A 283 -1.00 6.57 -7.40
C ARG A 283 -0.96 5.89 -6.05
N TRP A 284 -1.12 6.66 -5.01
CA TRP A 284 -1.19 6.21 -3.63
C TRP A 284 -2.64 6.24 -3.16
N PHE A 285 -3.16 5.10 -2.75
CA PHE A 285 -4.42 5.00 -2.03
C PHE A 285 -4.11 4.83 -0.54
N ILE A 286 -4.36 5.88 0.23
CA ILE A 286 -3.98 5.96 1.63
C ILE A 286 -5.22 5.72 2.48
N THR A 287 -5.10 4.84 3.46
CA THR A 287 -6.09 4.63 4.51
C THR A 287 -5.50 5.08 5.82
N ILE A 288 -6.22 5.93 6.54
CA ILE A 288 -5.85 6.42 7.87
C ILE A 288 -6.88 5.87 8.84
N ALA A 289 -6.43 5.15 9.87
CA ALA A 289 -7.27 4.70 10.97
C ALA A 289 -6.66 5.17 12.29
N HIS A 290 -7.46 5.81 13.15
CA HIS A 290 -6.98 6.35 14.43
C HIS A 290 -8.05 6.23 15.52
N ASN A 291 -7.60 6.01 16.76
CA ASN A 291 -8.48 5.85 17.92
C ASN A 291 -8.67 7.12 18.77
N TYR A 292 -8.23 8.28 18.27
CA TYR A 292 -8.37 9.60 18.88
C TYR A 292 -8.95 10.58 17.85
N TYR A 293 -9.48 11.73 18.31
CA TYR A 293 -10.19 12.69 17.44
C TYR A 293 -11.28 12.05 16.58
N LYS A 294 -12.13 11.21 17.19
CA LYS A 294 -13.11 10.37 16.48
C LYS A 294 -14.30 11.15 15.87
N SER A 295 -14.45 12.45 16.16
CA SER A 295 -15.49 13.27 15.55
C SER A 295 -15.25 13.48 14.05
N ASP A 296 -16.27 13.88 13.30
CA ASP A 296 -16.12 14.19 11.88
C ASP A 296 -15.17 15.37 11.63
N LEU A 297 -15.15 16.34 12.54
CA LEU A 297 -14.16 17.41 12.53
C LEU A 297 -12.74 16.85 12.74
N GLY A 298 -12.57 15.96 13.71
CA GLY A 298 -11.30 15.29 13.95
C GLY A 298 -10.82 14.48 12.76
N LYS A 299 -11.72 13.76 12.09
CA LYS A 299 -11.44 13.05 10.83
C LYS A 299 -10.91 14.01 9.76
N ARG A 300 -11.56 15.16 9.56
CA ARG A 300 -11.11 16.18 8.57
C ARG A 300 -9.74 16.76 8.94
N ILE A 301 -9.48 17.01 10.22
CA ILE A 301 -8.17 17.46 10.70
C ILE A 301 -7.09 16.41 10.35
N MET A 302 -7.33 15.14 10.63
CA MET A 302 -6.38 14.06 10.32
C MET A 302 -6.15 13.91 8.82
N GLN A 303 -7.18 14.06 8.00
CA GLN A 303 -7.03 14.08 6.53
C GLN A 303 -6.20 15.28 6.07
N GLY A 304 -6.42 16.48 6.62
CA GLY A 304 -5.65 17.67 6.30
C GLY A 304 -4.17 17.53 6.67
N LEU A 305 -3.87 16.99 7.85
CA LEU A 305 -2.49 16.70 8.27
C LEU A 305 -1.81 15.68 7.32
N ALA A 306 -2.49 14.61 6.99
CA ALA A 306 -1.96 13.62 6.05
C ALA A 306 -1.73 14.22 4.66
N THR A 307 -2.65 15.06 4.16
CA THR A 307 -2.46 15.76 2.88
C THR A 307 -1.23 16.66 2.92
N THR A 308 -0.99 17.36 4.02
CA THR A 308 0.23 18.19 4.19
C THR A 308 1.50 17.36 4.13
N ILE A 309 1.53 16.22 4.81
CA ILE A 309 2.65 15.26 4.78
C ILE A 309 2.89 14.76 3.34
N LEU A 310 1.82 14.35 2.63
CA LEU A 310 1.92 13.90 1.24
C LEU A 310 2.48 14.96 0.30
N HIS A 311 2.13 16.24 0.49
CA HIS A 311 2.71 17.33 -0.29
C HIS A 311 4.19 17.56 0.00
N GLN A 312 4.63 17.34 1.24
CA GLN A 312 6.05 17.40 1.60
C GLN A 312 6.83 16.25 0.93
N ASP A 313 6.31 15.03 0.97
CA ASP A 313 6.88 13.88 0.25
C ASP A 313 6.91 14.13 -1.25
N TYR A 314 5.83 14.61 -1.84
CA TYR A 314 5.76 14.93 -3.26
C TYR A 314 6.84 15.94 -3.67
N ALA A 315 7.05 17.00 -2.88
CA ALA A 315 8.08 18.01 -3.17
C ALA A 315 9.49 17.41 -3.19
N GLN A 316 9.78 16.41 -2.35
CA GLN A 316 11.08 15.73 -2.33
C GLN A 316 11.18 14.68 -3.45
N MET A 317 10.16 13.83 -3.60
CA MET A 317 10.20 12.70 -4.53
C MET A 317 10.26 13.14 -5.99
N ARG A 318 9.55 14.20 -6.38
CA ARG A 318 9.61 14.75 -7.74
C ARG A 318 11.00 15.27 -8.14
N ASN A 319 11.85 15.59 -7.16
CA ASN A 319 13.22 16.05 -7.38
C ASN A 319 14.23 14.90 -7.43
N GLN A 320 13.80 13.68 -7.20
CA GLN A 320 14.68 12.52 -7.34
C GLN A 320 15.01 12.27 -8.81
N ALA A 321 16.22 11.74 -9.05
CA ALA A 321 16.60 11.34 -10.39
C ALA A 321 15.64 10.28 -10.95
N THR A 322 15.31 10.40 -12.23
CA THR A 322 14.51 9.39 -12.94
C THR A 322 15.18 8.03 -12.86
N GLU A 323 14.38 6.98 -12.78
CA GLU A 323 14.86 5.60 -12.70
C GLU A 323 15.75 5.26 -13.89
N SER A 324 16.99 4.87 -13.62
CA SER A 324 18.02 4.58 -14.62
C SER A 324 19.07 3.62 -14.05
N PRO A 325 19.85 2.92 -14.91
CA PRO A 325 20.96 2.10 -14.45
C PRO A 325 21.98 2.87 -13.60
N LEU A 326 22.23 4.14 -13.95
CA LEU A 326 23.14 5.01 -13.18
C LEU A 326 22.60 5.31 -11.78
N LYS A 327 21.29 5.65 -11.67
CA LYS A 327 20.63 5.84 -10.38
C LYS A 327 20.74 4.57 -9.54
N GLN A 328 20.43 3.41 -10.12
CA GLN A 328 20.52 2.13 -9.43
C GLN A 328 21.95 1.86 -8.93
N ALA A 329 22.97 2.08 -9.74
CA ALA A 329 24.37 1.91 -9.35
C ALA A 329 24.75 2.80 -8.16
N ILE A 330 24.38 4.08 -8.18
CA ILE A 330 24.66 5.04 -7.11
C ILE A 330 23.94 4.64 -5.81
N LEU A 331 22.70 4.18 -5.91
CA LEU A 331 21.87 3.86 -4.75
C LEU A 331 22.24 2.55 -4.04
N PHE A 332 23.16 1.76 -4.58
CA PHE A 332 23.67 0.56 -3.91
C PHE A 332 24.76 0.86 -2.86
N ASP A 333 25.31 2.07 -2.87
CA ASP A 333 26.27 2.48 -1.84
C ASP A 333 25.54 2.74 -0.52
N LYS A 334 25.78 1.91 0.49
CA LYS A 334 25.23 2.10 1.84
C LYS A 334 25.82 3.36 2.46
N VAL A 335 25.04 4.43 2.53
CA VAL A 335 25.43 5.66 3.21
C VAL A 335 25.22 5.57 4.72
N PHE A 336 24.14 4.87 5.15
CA PHE A 336 23.80 4.72 6.57
C PHE A 336 23.66 3.25 6.95
N LYS A 337 24.17 2.90 8.14
CA LYS A 337 24.13 1.50 8.64
C LYS A 337 22.73 0.94 8.84
N ASP A 338 21.75 1.80 9.02
CA ASP A 338 20.36 1.42 9.33
C ASP A 338 19.46 1.27 8.07
N GLU A 339 20.06 1.42 6.87
CA GLU A 339 19.32 1.35 5.60
C GLU A 339 19.23 -0.05 4.98
N GLU A 340 19.58 -1.08 5.74
CA GLU A 340 19.53 -2.47 5.24
C GLU A 340 18.12 -2.82 4.66
N THR A 341 17.05 -2.31 5.26
CA THR A 341 15.68 -2.54 4.75
C THR A 341 15.46 -1.91 3.39
N VAL A 342 16.00 -0.71 3.16
CA VAL A 342 15.95 -0.03 1.85
C VAL A 342 16.70 -0.83 0.79
N VAL A 343 17.89 -1.34 1.13
CA VAL A 343 18.67 -2.22 0.23
C VAL A 343 17.89 -3.50 -0.09
N ARG A 344 17.37 -4.18 0.95
CA ARG A 344 16.57 -5.41 0.77
C ARG A 344 15.31 -5.19 -0.04
N LEU A 345 14.65 -4.05 0.13
CA LEU A 345 13.46 -3.73 -0.67
C LEU A 345 13.82 -3.59 -2.16
N ARG A 346 14.94 -2.96 -2.49
CA ARG A 346 15.45 -2.90 -3.87
C ARG A 346 15.79 -4.28 -4.43
N GLU A 347 16.49 -5.11 -3.65
CA GLU A 347 16.80 -6.49 -4.02
C GLU A 347 15.52 -7.28 -4.32
N LEU A 348 14.46 -7.04 -3.53
CA LEU A 348 13.16 -7.68 -3.71
C LEU A 348 12.52 -7.30 -5.06
N PHE A 349 12.53 -6.01 -5.41
CA PHE A 349 12.03 -5.55 -6.71
C PHE A 349 12.86 -6.09 -7.89
N GLN A 350 14.17 -6.19 -7.74
CA GLN A 350 15.05 -6.78 -8.75
C GLN A 350 14.81 -8.28 -8.90
N LYS A 351 14.69 -9.02 -7.79
CA LYS A 351 14.45 -10.46 -7.77
C LYS A 351 13.17 -10.85 -8.53
N TYR A 352 12.10 -10.09 -8.34
CA TYR A 352 10.80 -10.38 -8.95
C TYR A 352 10.60 -9.69 -10.28
N GLN A 353 11.63 -9.03 -10.81
CA GLN A 353 11.59 -8.28 -12.06
C GLN A 353 10.32 -7.43 -12.15
N TYR A 354 10.41 -6.19 -11.69
CA TYR A 354 9.31 -5.24 -11.85
C TYR A 354 8.83 -5.24 -13.30
N PRO A 355 7.52 -5.26 -13.55
CA PRO A 355 7.00 -5.43 -14.88
C PRO A 355 7.58 -4.41 -15.86
N ASP A 356 8.18 -4.92 -16.91
CA ASP A 356 8.48 -4.13 -18.09
C ASP A 356 7.15 -3.76 -18.77
N ILE A 357 7.13 -2.67 -19.50
CA ILE A 357 5.95 -2.02 -20.11
C ILE A 357 5.11 -2.96 -21.01
N HIS A 358 5.63 -4.13 -21.38
CA HIS A 358 4.98 -5.06 -22.33
C HIS A 358 4.08 -6.15 -21.71
N MET A 359 3.89 -6.15 -20.40
CA MET A 359 3.17 -7.24 -19.71
C MET A 359 1.67 -7.30 -19.97
N ALA A 360 1.04 -6.21 -20.38
CA ALA A 360 -0.39 -6.20 -20.70
C ALA A 360 -0.73 -7.11 -21.89
N ALA A 361 0.12 -7.11 -22.92
CA ALA A 361 -0.05 -7.97 -24.09
C ALA A 361 0.14 -9.45 -23.74
N GLU A 362 1.12 -9.79 -22.91
CA GLU A 362 1.34 -11.15 -22.44
C GLU A 362 0.19 -11.66 -21.58
N LEU A 363 -0.34 -10.83 -20.68
CA LEU A 363 -1.50 -11.15 -19.86
C LEU A 363 -2.74 -11.41 -20.73
N TYR A 364 -2.97 -10.58 -21.73
CA TYR A 364 -4.09 -10.75 -22.67
C TYR A 364 -3.96 -12.06 -23.46
N ASN A 365 -2.78 -12.38 -23.97
CA ASN A 365 -2.52 -13.63 -24.69
C ASN A 365 -2.72 -14.86 -23.79
N ALA A 366 -2.26 -14.80 -22.54
CA ALA A 366 -2.49 -15.88 -21.57
C ALA A 366 -3.98 -16.07 -21.25
N HIS A 367 -4.73 -14.97 -21.13
CA HIS A 367 -6.19 -15.01 -20.91
C HIS A 367 -6.93 -15.65 -22.10
N LYS A 368 -6.58 -15.26 -23.33
CA LYS A 368 -7.16 -15.84 -24.55
C LYS A 368 -6.93 -17.35 -24.63
N GLN A 369 -5.70 -17.81 -24.37
CA GLN A 369 -5.37 -19.25 -24.37
C GLN A 369 -6.14 -20.07 -23.33
N THR A 370 -6.53 -19.47 -22.20
CA THR A 370 -7.35 -20.16 -21.19
C THR A 370 -8.81 -20.26 -21.62
N GLN A 371 -9.33 -19.28 -22.34
CA GLN A 371 -10.70 -19.33 -22.88
C GLN A 371 -10.83 -20.32 -24.04
N ASP A 372 -9.86 -20.38 -24.96
CA ASP A 372 -9.86 -21.32 -26.08
C ASP A 372 -9.76 -22.80 -25.65
N LYS A 373 -9.23 -23.10 -24.45
CA LYS A 373 -9.19 -24.44 -23.87
C LYS A 373 -10.44 -24.85 -23.11
N SER A 374 -11.37 -23.96 -22.90
CA SER A 374 -12.64 -24.21 -22.18
C SER A 374 -13.84 -24.39 -23.14
N ILE A 375 -13.59 -24.37 -24.45
CA ILE A 375 -14.50 -24.74 -25.54
C ILE A 375 -14.11 -26.12 -26.05
#